data_76a2daad6c14055c2555d93478b26c92
#
_entry.id   76a2daad6c14055c2555d93478b26c92
#
_cell.length_a   1.000
_cell.length_b   1.000
_cell.length_c   1.000
_cell.angle_alpha   90.00
_cell.angle_beta   90.00
_cell.angle_gamma   90.00
#
_symmetry.space_group_name_H-M   'P 1'
#
loop_
_entity.id
_entity.type
_entity.pdbx_description
1 polymer ?
#
loop_
_entity_poly.entity_id
_entity_poly.type
_entity_poly.pdbx_seq_one_letter_code
_entity_poly.pdbx_strand_id
1 'polypeptide(L)'
;MLASIGALGLGAAAAGCGSPSASAGSAVTLNFQWWGGDARNVATREAVRLFEKRHPDIKVQTSFTGIHPYFQRLATQVAAGTGPDVLQMDYYQLRDYADNGLIANLSGPEFSGIRLDGVPSAYVEDNRLDGKLWAVPTGLITQAILVDPKIWNRAGGLPKPGWTWDDLVEDVAPALRKASPDRAPLTDFGGYSETFNVWLLQRGKSMYTTAGSLNFTEKDLTRFWELTARLRDKRVFTPPNITASYDGSPASSPLVRHLTTAEFNLTSSTLPYFSGYGELAAVPFPTVSSSAPLGLSVGAGMMCVRESSSHKREAALLLDFLLNDPGAGAALGVVRGLPPNRATMNRVAPGLDPGDRMVHEYVSALESRFSKNPVPPSGSSEDKDEFKRVNEDVLFGKSVGDAAAEMFEKFNSTVPEG
;
A
#
# COMPACT_ATOMS: atom_id res chain seq x y z
N MET A 1 34.84 24.54 -71.62
CA MET A 1 34.22 24.11 -72.91
C MET A 1 32.80 23.72 -72.59
N LEU A 2 31.90 24.57 -72.97
CA LEU A 2 30.81 24.37 -73.92
C LEU A 2 29.73 23.40 -73.39
N ALA A 3 28.58 23.90 -72.93
CA ALA A 3 27.40 24.33 -73.75
C ALA A 3 26.47 23.09 -73.92
N SER A 4 25.18 23.03 -73.82
CA SER A 4 24.07 23.99 -73.95
C SER A 4 22.77 23.20 -73.87
N ILE A 5 21.71 23.89 -73.42
CA ILE A 5 20.36 23.95 -74.02
C ILE A 5 19.61 22.61 -74.18
N GLY A 6 18.39 22.38 -73.69
CA GLY A 6 17.18 23.15 -73.58
C GLY A 6 15.99 22.20 -73.68
N ALA A 7 14.87 22.57 -73.20
CA ALA A 7 13.59 22.62 -73.85
C ALA A 7 12.40 22.37 -72.87
N LEU A 8 11.48 23.31 -72.95
CA LEU A 8 10.15 23.38 -72.34
C LEU A 8 9.28 22.19 -72.77
N GLY A 9 8.45 21.75 -71.78
CA GLY A 9 7.26 20.94 -71.99
C GLY A 9 6.15 21.35 -71.03
N LEU A 10 5.19 22.17 -71.50
CA LEU A 10 3.90 22.39 -70.84
C LEU A 10 3.07 21.11 -70.85
N GLY A 11 2.48 20.77 -69.72
CA GLY A 11 1.56 19.64 -69.63
C GLY A 11 0.63 19.71 -68.43
N ALA A 12 -0.54 20.28 -68.67
CA ALA A 12 -1.87 20.01 -68.07
C ALA A 12 -2.06 19.84 -66.53
N ALA A 13 -2.77 20.81 -65.94
CA ALA A 13 -3.42 20.72 -64.63
C ALA A 13 -4.50 19.64 -64.66
N ALA A 14 -4.36 18.64 -63.77
CA ALA A 14 -5.47 17.80 -63.34
C ALA A 14 -5.81 18.19 -61.89
N ALA A 15 -6.97 18.86 -61.73
CA ALA A 15 -7.58 19.13 -60.44
C ALA A 15 -8.07 17.79 -59.84
N GLY A 16 -7.26 17.22 -58.97
CA GLY A 16 -7.68 16.13 -58.10
C GLY A 16 -8.35 16.72 -56.88
N CYS A 17 -9.65 16.54 -56.70
CA CYS A 17 -10.35 16.71 -55.46
C CYS A 17 -9.78 15.73 -54.42
N GLY A 18 -8.79 16.17 -53.67
CA GLY A 18 -8.33 15.50 -52.45
C GLY A 18 -9.36 15.68 -51.36
N SER A 19 -10.10 14.62 -51.07
CA SER A 19 -10.85 14.52 -49.81
C SER A 19 -9.90 14.86 -48.66
N PRO A 20 -10.33 15.61 -47.63
CA PRO A 20 -9.48 15.83 -46.47
C PRO A 20 -9.25 14.46 -45.83
N SER A 21 -8.05 13.91 -45.99
CA SER A 21 -7.58 12.83 -45.11
C SER A 21 -7.73 13.35 -43.72
N ALA A 22 -8.66 12.75 -42.96
CA ALA A 22 -8.66 12.92 -41.51
C ALA A 22 -7.24 12.61 -41.08
N SER A 23 -6.54 13.61 -40.54
CA SER A 23 -5.25 13.42 -39.92
C SER A 23 -5.47 12.39 -38.83
N ALA A 24 -5.00 11.18 -39.03
CA ALA A 24 -4.85 10.21 -37.94
C ALA A 24 -4.03 10.94 -36.87
N GLY A 25 -4.68 11.34 -35.79
CA GLY A 25 -4.01 11.98 -34.66
C GLY A 25 -2.85 11.07 -34.28
N SER A 26 -1.66 11.65 -34.09
CA SER A 26 -0.51 10.88 -33.65
C SER A 26 -0.88 10.15 -32.36
N ALA A 27 -0.69 8.83 -32.33
CA ALA A 27 -0.98 8.01 -31.16
C ALA A 27 -0.22 8.59 -29.95
N VAL A 28 -0.97 8.83 -28.85
CA VAL A 28 -0.38 9.29 -27.60
C VAL A 28 0.32 8.11 -26.92
N THR A 29 1.51 8.35 -26.37
CA THR A 29 2.23 7.36 -25.60
C THR A 29 2.31 7.80 -24.14
N LEU A 30 1.68 7.03 -23.23
CA LEU A 30 1.79 7.18 -21.79
C LEU A 30 2.92 6.32 -21.23
N ASN A 31 3.69 6.85 -20.31
CA ASN A 31 4.63 6.09 -19.50
C ASN A 31 3.98 5.76 -18.15
N PHE A 32 3.86 4.46 -17.83
CA PHE A 32 3.28 3.97 -16.60
C PHE A 32 4.28 3.16 -15.79
N GLN A 33 4.53 3.56 -14.53
CA GLN A 33 5.50 2.90 -13.67
C GLN A 33 4.87 2.47 -12.33
N TRP A 34 5.32 1.30 -11.84
CA TRP A 34 4.90 0.77 -10.54
C TRP A 34 5.98 -0.09 -9.90
N TRP A 35 5.80 -0.41 -8.61
CA TRP A 35 6.61 -1.42 -7.93
C TRP A 35 5.80 -2.69 -7.68
N GLY A 36 6.50 -3.82 -7.55
CA GLY A 36 5.91 -5.11 -7.17
C GLY A 36 6.65 -6.29 -7.78
N GLY A 37 6.15 -7.48 -7.49
CA GLY A 37 6.66 -8.72 -8.04
C GLY A 37 6.03 -9.10 -9.39
N ASP A 38 6.44 -10.25 -9.92
CA ASP A 38 6.05 -10.72 -11.25
C ASP A 38 4.54 -10.89 -11.43
N ALA A 39 3.84 -11.41 -10.43
CA ALA A 39 2.37 -11.56 -10.49
C ALA A 39 1.67 -10.21 -10.74
N ARG A 40 2.08 -9.15 -10.01
CA ARG A 40 1.57 -7.79 -10.22
C ARG A 40 1.92 -7.27 -11.61
N ASN A 41 3.13 -7.55 -12.08
CA ASN A 41 3.57 -7.13 -13.42
C ASN A 41 2.73 -7.78 -14.51
N VAL A 42 2.53 -9.10 -14.48
CA VAL A 42 1.72 -9.83 -15.47
C VAL A 42 0.29 -9.30 -15.48
N ALA A 43 -0.35 -9.20 -14.31
CA ALA A 43 -1.72 -8.71 -14.16
C ALA A 43 -1.89 -7.26 -14.66
N THR A 44 -0.93 -6.37 -14.34
CA THR A 44 -0.99 -4.97 -14.76
C THR A 44 -0.81 -4.83 -16.27
N ARG A 45 0.11 -5.57 -16.87
CA ARG A 45 0.29 -5.58 -18.34
C ARG A 45 -0.94 -6.09 -19.07
N GLU A 46 -1.62 -7.08 -18.54
CA GLU A 46 -2.88 -7.57 -19.12
C GLU A 46 -3.98 -6.48 -19.04
N ALA A 47 -4.12 -5.80 -17.90
CA ALA A 47 -5.04 -4.68 -17.78
C ALA A 47 -4.71 -3.54 -18.78
N VAL A 48 -3.42 -3.22 -18.95
CA VAL A 48 -2.95 -2.24 -19.95
C VAL A 48 -3.30 -2.69 -21.36
N ARG A 49 -3.07 -3.95 -21.71
CA ARG A 49 -3.46 -4.49 -23.04
C ARG A 49 -4.96 -4.35 -23.31
N LEU A 50 -5.81 -4.57 -22.31
CA LEU A 50 -7.25 -4.37 -22.42
C LEU A 50 -7.60 -2.88 -22.58
N PHE A 51 -6.89 -1.98 -21.90
CA PHE A 51 -7.03 -0.54 -22.06
C PHE A 51 -6.69 -0.11 -23.49
N GLU A 52 -5.52 -0.50 -24.03
CA GLU A 52 -5.09 -0.16 -25.40
C GLU A 52 -6.05 -0.69 -26.47
N LYS A 53 -6.69 -1.86 -26.23
CA LYS A 53 -7.73 -2.39 -27.12
C LYS A 53 -8.96 -1.49 -27.16
N ARG A 54 -9.31 -0.84 -26.04
CA ARG A 54 -10.45 0.08 -25.92
C ARG A 54 -10.13 1.49 -26.41
N HIS A 55 -8.87 1.90 -26.28
CA HIS A 55 -8.34 3.20 -26.67
C HIS A 55 -7.16 3.02 -27.64
N PRO A 56 -7.42 2.67 -28.92
CA PRO A 56 -6.38 2.30 -29.89
C PRO A 56 -5.40 3.44 -30.19
N ASP A 57 -5.81 4.68 -29.96
CA ASP A 57 -5.00 5.89 -30.15
C ASP A 57 -4.06 6.18 -28.96
N ILE A 58 -4.14 5.39 -27.89
CA ILE A 58 -3.27 5.53 -26.70
C ILE A 58 -2.42 4.27 -26.55
N LYS A 59 -1.10 4.44 -26.49
CA LYS A 59 -0.12 3.39 -26.17
C LYS A 59 0.40 3.60 -24.75
N VAL A 60 0.66 2.51 -24.04
CA VAL A 60 1.17 2.58 -22.65
C VAL A 60 2.50 1.83 -22.54
N GLN A 61 3.58 2.57 -22.41
CA GLN A 61 4.88 2.00 -22.08
C GLN A 61 4.96 1.74 -20.59
N THR A 62 5.22 0.48 -20.24
CA THR A 62 5.20 0.03 -18.84
C THR A 62 6.59 -0.28 -18.31
N SER A 63 6.86 0.09 -17.06
CA SER A 63 8.07 -0.35 -16.35
C SER A 63 7.76 -0.63 -14.87
N PHE A 64 8.47 -1.61 -14.29
CA PHE A 64 8.33 -1.97 -12.89
C PHE A 64 9.67 -2.37 -12.28
N THR A 65 9.73 -2.34 -10.95
CA THR A 65 10.88 -2.77 -10.15
C THR A 65 10.46 -3.05 -8.69
N GLY A 66 11.38 -3.47 -7.83
CA GLY A 66 11.15 -3.54 -6.39
C GLY A 66 10.93 -2.15 -5.78
N ILE A 67 10.34 -2.07 -4.57
CA ILE A 67 9.90 -0.81 -3.95
C ILE A 67 11.07 0.17 -3.72
N HIS A 68 12.19 -0.27 -3.11
CA HIS A 68 13.31 0.63 -2.82
C HIS A 68 13.95 1.22 -4.09
N PRO A 69 14.37 0.43 -5.11
CA PRO A 69 14.89 0.99 -6.35
C PRO A 69 13.85 1.77 -7.15
N TYR A 70 12.55 1.54 -6.92
CA TYR A 70 11.48 2.31 -7.55
C TYR A 70 11.54 3.78 -7.14
N PHE A 71 11.51 4.09 -5.84
CA PHE A 71 11.51 5.46 -5.35
C PHE A 71 12.82 6.18 -5.63
N GLN A 72 13.98 5.51 -5.55
CA GLN A 72 15.28 6.08 -5.93
C GLN A 72 15.28 6.53 -7.40
N ARG A 73 14.79 5.67 -8.30
CA ARG A 73 14.70 5.99 -9.73
C ARG A 73 13.66 7.08 -9.98
N LEU A 74 12.49 6.99 -9.34
CA LEU A 74 11.41 7.97 -9.51
C LEU A 74 11.88 9.37 -9.10
N ALA A 75 12.52 9.53 -7.95
CA ALA A 75 13.07 10.80 -7.50
C ALA A 75 14.03 11.41 -8.53
N THR A 76 14.96 10.60 -9.07
CA THR A 76 15.90 11.04 -10.11
C THR A 76 15.19 11.46 -11.39
N GLN A 77 14.22 10.69 -11.86
CA GLN A 77 13.47 10.98 -13.10
C GLN A 77 12.61 12.23 -12.97
N VAL A 78 11.95 12.39 -11.82
CA VAL A 78 11.10 13.57 -11.57
C VAL A 78 11.94 14.83 -11.47
N ALA A 79 13.07 14.80 -10.76
CA ALA A 79 14.03 15.91 -10.70
C ALA A 79 14.57 16.32 -12.09
N ALA A 80 14.73 15.34 -13.00
CA ALA A 80 15.14 15.58 -14.39
C ALA A 80 13.97 15.97 -15.33
N GLY A 81 12.72 16.04 -14.84
CA GLY A 81 11.53 16.31 -15.66
C GLY A 81 11.13 15.15 -16.62
N THR A 82 11.72 13.95 -16.45
CA THR A 82 11.55 12.80 -17.35
C THR A 82 10.75 11.65 -16.73
N GLY A 83 10.09 11.88 -15.61
CA GLY A 83 9.30 10.85 -14.90
C GLY A 83 8.11 10.31 -15.70
N PRO A 84 7.49 9.22 -15.24
CA PRO A 84 6.33 8.61 -15.87
C PRO A 84 5.10 9.55 -15.83
N ASP A 85 4.16 9.35 -16.76
CA ASP A 85 2.88 10.08 -16.74
C ASP A 85 1.97 9.57 -15.65
N VAL A 86 1.90 8.25 -15.46
CA VAL A 86 1.15 7.58 -14.40
C VAL A 86 2.12 6.80 -13.51
N LEU A 87 2.00 6.97 -12.20
CA LEU A 87 2.92 6.38 -11.24
C LEU A 87 2.18 5.82 -10.03
N GLN A 88 2.67 4.69 -9.54
CA GLN A 88 2.21 4.17 -8.26
C GLN A 88 2.83 4.98 -7.13
N MET A 89 2.03 5.28 -6.09
CA MET A 89 2.45 6.08 -4.94
C MET A 89 2.26 5.31 -3.65
N ASP A 90 3.15 5.55 -2.71
CA ASP A 90 3.06 5.07 -1.33
C ASP A 90 2.45 6.14 -0.42
N TYR A 91 1.76 5.69 0.60
CA TYR A 91 1.11 6.54 1.60
C TYR A 91 2.10 7.52 2.29
N TYR A 92 3.32 7.06 2.59
CA TYR A 92 4.35 7.88 3.24
C TYR A 92 5.02 8.90 2.31
N GLN A 93 4.89 8.74 0.99
CA GLN A 93 5.48 9.64 0.00
C GLN A 93 4.47 10.61 -0.59
N LEU A 94 3.16 10.38 -0.38
CA LEU A 94 2.10 11.14 -1.05
C LEU A 94 2.23 12.64 -0.79
N ARG A 95 2.43 13.05 0.46
CA ARG A 95 2.57 14.46 0.84
C ARG A 95 3.83 15.08 0.25
N ASP A 96 4.98 14.40 0.31
CA ASP A 96 6.22 14.88 -0.30
C ASP A 96 6.05 15.24 -1.76
N TYR A 97 5.39 14.37 -2.52
CA TYR A 97 5.19 14.59 -3.94
C TYR A 97 4.14 15.66 -4.23
N ALA A 98 3.11 15.78 -3.41
CA ALA A 98 2.07 16.79 -3.54
C ALA A 98 2.61 18.21 -3.21
N ASP A 99 3.27 18.36 -2.05
CA ASP A 99 3.77 19.63 -1.56
C ASP A 99 4.90 20.21 -2.45
N ASN A 100 5.70 19.32 -3.06
CA ASN A 100 6.73 19.71 -4.04
C ASN A 100 6.19 19.89 -5.47
N GLY A 101 4.86 19.78 -5.70
CA GLY A 101 4.25 19.98 -7.02
C GLY A 101 4.68 18.95 -8.06
N LEU A 102 5.01 17.72 -7.64
CA LEU A 102 5.50 16.66 -8.51
C LEU A 102 4.38 15.81 -9.10
N ILE A 103 3.23 15.77 -8.42
CA ILE A 103 2.00 15.10 -8.85
C ILE A 103 0.85 16.08 -9.02
N ALA A 104 -0.08 15.73 -9.89
CA ALA A 104 -1.21 16.58 -10.25
C ALA A 104 -2.35 16.50 -9.23
N ASN A 105 -2.99 17.65 -8.99
CA ASN A 105 -4.27 17.69 -8.28
C ASN A 105 -5.39 17.11 -9.16
N LEU A 106 -5.82 15.90 -8.85
CA LEU A 106 -6.85 15.16 -9.60
C LEU A 106 -8.28 15.73 -9.44
N SER A 107 -8.45 16.83 -8.69
CA SER A 107 -9.71 17.58 -8.65
C SER A 107 -9.85 18.56 -9.84
N GLY A 108 -8.83 18.69 -10.69
CA GLY A 108 -8.83 19.56 -11.87
C GLY A 108 -9.76 19.05 -12.98
N PRO A 109 -10.18 19.95 -13.89
CA PRO A 109 -11.13 19.63 -14.96
C PRO A 109 -10.62 18.56 -15.95
N GLU A 110 -9.31 18.44 -16.14
CA GLU A 110 -8.69 17.40 -16.98
C GLU A 110 -8.89 15.99 -16.44
N PHE A 111 -9.20 15.84 -15.15
CA PHE A 111 -9.41 14.58 -14.44
C PHE A 111 -10.89 14.26 -14.20
N SER A 112 -11.83 15.09 -14.71
CA SER A 112 -13.29 14.92 -14.52
C SER A 112 -13.83 13.58 -15.06
N GLY A 113 -13.06 12.90 -15.90
CA GLY A 113 -13.38 11.55 -16.40
C GLY A 113 -13.14 10.42 -15.39
N ILE A 114 -12.47 10.67 -14.27
CA ILE A 114 -12.24 9.65 -13.23
C ILE A 114 -13.52 9.54 -12.37
N ARG A 115 -14.19 8.40 -12.45
CA ARG A 115 -15.42 8.13 -11.69
C ARG A 115 -15.07 7.50 -10.35
N LEU A 116 -15.52 8.09 -9.27
CA LEU A 116 -15.25 7.64 -7.89
C LEU A 116 -16.53 7.20 -7.15
N ASP A 117 -17.69 7.29 -7.76
CA ASP A 117 -19.00 6.98 -7.20
C ASP A 117 -19.16 5.50 -6.76
N GLY A 118 -18.40 4.59 -7.40
CA GLY A 118 -18.32 3.17 -7.00
C GLY A 118 -17.37 2.88 -5.83
N VAL A 119 -16.60 3.87 -5.37
CA VAL A 119 -15.62 3.73 -4.29
C VAL A 119 -16.18 4.34 -3.01
N PRO A 120 -16.16 3.64 -1.85
CA PRO A 120 -16.57 4.25 -0.58
C PRO A 120 -15.83 5.56 -0.31
N SER A 121 -16.56 6.59 0.11
CA SER A 121 -16.01 7.94 0.31
C SER A 121 -14.81 7.98 1.27
N ALA A 122 -14.83 7.15 2.30
CA ALA A 122 -13.70 7.05 3.24
C ALA A 122 -12.37 6.75 2.53
N TYR A 123 -12.37 5.86 1.53
CA TYR A 123 -11.15 5.50 0.80
C TYR A 123 -10.70 6.57 -0.20
N VAL A 124 -11.63 7.40 -0.67
CA VAL A 124 -11.31 8.58 -1.49
C VAL A 124 -10.72 9.68 -0.62
N GLU A 125 -11.29 9.90 0.56
CA GLU A 125 -10.85 10.94 1.49
C GLU A 125 -9.43 10.70 2.03
N ASP A 126 -9.01 9.44 2.19
CA ASP A 126 -7.64 9.07 2.58
C ASP A 126 -6.58 9.44 1.51
N ASN A 127 -7.00 9.83 0.30
CA ASN A 127 -6.14 10.31 -0.78
C ASN A 127 -6.23 11.84 -0.99
N ARG A 128 -6.89 12.55 -0.07
CA ARG A 128 -6.97 14.01 -0.09
C ARG A 128 -6.00 14.64 0.90
N LEU A 129 -5.35 15.70 0.44
CA LEU A 129 -4.59 16.62 1.26
C LEU A 129 -5.13 18.02 1.02
N ASP A 130 -5.49 18.73 2.08
CA ASP A 130 -6.00 20.11 2.04
C ASP A 130 -7.19 20.28 1.07
N GLY A 131 -8.10 19.30 1.09
CA GLY A 131 -9.31 19.26 0.24
C GLY A 131 -9.08 18.90 -1.23
N LYS A 132 -7.83 18.74 -1.68
CA LYS A 132 -7.48 18.34 -3.04
C LYS A 132 -7.25 16.84 -3.13
N LEU A 133 -7.68 16.21 -4.22
CA LEU A 133 -7.42 14.79 -4.49
C LEU A 133 -6.08 14.64 -5.21
N TRP A 134 -5.17 13.86 -4.67
CA TRP A 134 -3.83 13.67 -5.23
C TRP A 134 -3.59 12.30 -5.81
N ALA A 135 -4.40 11.32 -5.44
CA ALA A 135 -4.28 9.95 -5.91
C ALA A 135 -5.63 9.28 -6.07
N VAL A 136 -5.68 8.26 -6.93
CA VAL A 136 -6.80 7.32 -7.05
C VAL A 136 -6.47 6.06 -6.26
N PRO A 137 -7.36 5.58 -5.35
CA PRO A 137 -7.16 4.32 -4.67
C PRO A 137 -7.24 3.16 -5.67
N THR A 138 -6.28 2.24 -5.63
CA THR A 138 -6.21 1.09 -6.56
C THR A 138 -6.23 -0.26 -5.87
N GLY A 139 -6.15 -0.28 -4.54
CA GLY A 139 -6.23 -1.49 -3.75
C GLY A 139 -6.34 -1.19 -2.26
N LEU A 140 -7.24 -1.85 -1.57
CA LEU A 140 -7.42 -1.71 -0.12
C LEU A 140 -6.45 -2.62 0.61
N ILE A 141 -5.74 -2.03 1.56
CA ILE A 141 -4.71 -2.69 2.37
C ILE A 141 -4.99 -2.35 3.83
N THR A 142 -5.02 -3.35 4.70
CA THR A 142 -5.15 -3.14 6.15
C THR A 142 -4.19 -4.06 6.91
N GLN A 143 -4.06 -3.81 8.21
CA GLN A 143 -3.25 -4.60 9.12
C GLN A 143 -4.02 -5.86 9.54
N ALA A 144 -3.31 -6.99 9.65
CA ALA A 144 -3.83 -8.24 10.15
C ALA A 144 -2.76 -9.02 10.92
N ILE A 145 -3.18 -9.93 11.78
CA ILE A 145 -2.32 -11.00 12.28
C ILE A 145 -2.67 -12.26 11.47
N LEU A 146 -1.71 -12.75 10.69
CA LEU A 146 -1.83 -14.04 10.02
C LEU A 146 -1.53 -15.14 11.00
N VAL A 147 -2.36 -16.16 11.04
CA VAL A 147 -2.28 -17.27 12.01
C VAL A 147 -2.38 -18.63 11.34
N ASP A 148 -1.76 -19.63 11.93
CA ASP A 148 -2.02 -21.06 11.61
C ASP A 148 -3.38 -21.49 12.19
N PRO A 149 -4.43 -21.63 11.37
CA PRO A 149 -5.76 -21.92 11.89
C PRO A 149 -5.84 -23.28 12.57
N LYS A 150 -5.00 -24.25 12.19
CA LYS A 150 -4.99 -25.60 12.79
C LYS A 150 -4.47 -25.57 14.22
N ILE A 151 -3.39 -24.81 14.46
CA ILE A 151 -2.85 -24.64 15.81
C ILE A 151 -3.80 -23.83 16.67
N TRP A 152 -4.31 -22.70 16.14
CA TRP A 152 -5.22 -21.82 16.88
C TRP A 152 -6.54 -22.51 17.24
N ASN A 153 -7.11 -23.33 16.35
CA ASN A 153 -8.31 -24.12 16.66
C ASN A 153 -8.06 -25.16 17.77
N ARG A 154 -6.88 -25.77 17.81
CA ARG A 154 -6.52 -26.64 18.93
C ARG A 154 -6.30 -25.88 20.24
N ALA A 155 -5.95 -24.61 20.17
CA ALA A 155 -5.74 -23.73 21.32
C ALA A 155 -7.03 -23.07 21.84
N GLY A 156 -8.19 -23.31 21.24
CA GLY A 156 -9.47 -22.77 21.67
C GLY A 156 -10.22 -21.98 20.59
N GLY A 157 -9.64 -21.82 19.39
CA GLY A 157 -10.27 -21.16 18.25
C GLY A 157 -9.65 -19.80 17.89
N LEU A 158 -10.13 -19.25 16.78
CA LEU A 158 -9.72 -17.92 16.34
C LEU A 158 -10.41 -16.84 17.20
N PRO A 159 -9.66 -15.81 17.66
CA PRO A 159 -10.25 -14.77 18.48
C PRO A 159 -11.22 -13.89 17.68
N LYS A 160 -12.29 -13.47 18.35
CA LYS A 160 -13.25 -12.53 17.78
C LYS A 160 -12.75 -11.08 17.92
N PRO A 161 -13.18 -10.15 17.04
CA PRO A 161 -12.87 -8.75 17.18
C PRO A 161 -13.29 -8.21 18.56
N GLY A 162 -12.35 -7.53 19.26
CA GLY A 162 -12.54 -7.02 20.61
C GLY A 162 -11.88 -7.89 21.71
N TRP A 163 -11.16 -8.97 21.35
CA TRP A 163 -10.23 -9.61 22.28
C TRP A 163 -9.12 -8.64 22.70
N THR A 164 -8.56 -8.84 23.88
CA THR A 164 -7.68 -7.85 24.50
C THR A 164 -6.23 -8.32 24.59
N TRP A 165 -5.32 -7.37 24.87
CA TRP A 165 -3.92 -7.68 25.18
C TRP A 165 -3.77 -8.56 26.41
N ASP A 166 -4.68 -8.44 27.37
CA ASP A 166 -4.68 -9.31 28.56
C ASP A 166 -5.17 -10.72 28.19
N ASP A 167 -6.21 -10.87 27.35
CA ASP A 167 -6.64 -12.18 26.83
C ASP A 167 -5.48 -12.88 26.07
N LEU A 168 -4.71 -12.10 25.29
CA LEU A 168 -3.53 -12.67 24.60
C LEU A 168 -2.51 -13.23 25.60
N VAL A 169 -2.20 -12.50 26.67
CA VAL A 169 -1.16 -12.87 27.64
C VAL A 169 -1.62 -14.00 28.55
N GLU A 170 -2.84 -13.90 29.08
CA GLU A 170 -3.29 -14.76 30.18
C GLU A 170 -3.95 -16.05 29.67
N ASP A 171 -4.59 -16.03 28.49
CA ASP A 171 -5.36 -17.15 27.97
C ASP A 171 -4.80 -17.71 26.66
N VAL A 172 -4.69 -16.87 25.63
CA VAL A 172 -4.39 -17.33 24.24
C VAL A 172 -2.95 -17.84 24.10
N ALA A 173 -1.95 -17.10 24.58
CA ALA A 173 -0.57 -17.51 24.44
C ALA A 173 -0.21 -18.78 25.24
N PRO A 174 -0.69 -18.97 26.49
CA PRO A 174 -0.57 -20.24 27.20
C PRO A 174 -1.20 -21.43 26.42
N ALA A 175 -2.41 -21.23 25.88
CA ALA A 175 -3.07 -22.28 25.09
C ALA A 175 -2.31 -22.61 23.80
N LEU A 176 -1.77 -21.59 23.10
CA LEU A 176 -0.94 -21.79 21.89
C LEU A 176 0.36 -22.54 22.21
N ARG A 177 1.04 -22.21 23.31
CA ARG A 177 2.24 -22.94 23.75
C ARG A 177 1.93 -24.41 24.07
N LYS A 178 0.76 -24.70 24.64
CA LYS A 178 0.31 -26.06 24.89
C LYS A 178 -0.01 -26.81 23.58
N ALA A 179 -0.63 -26.13 22.62
CA ALA A 179 -1.00 -26.69 21.31
C ALA A 179 0.21 -26.85 20.37
N SER A 180 1.27 -26.06 20.54
CA SER A 180 2.50 -26.08 19.73
C SER A 180 3.71 -25.64 20.58
N PRO A 181 4.30 -26.54 21.38
CA PRO A 181 5.36 -26.22 22.34
C PRO A 181 6.65 -25.67 21.70
N ASP A 182 6.93 -26.07 20.47
CA ASP A 182 8.16 -25.74 19.73
C ASP A 182 8.08 -24.39 18.99
N ARG A 183 6.94 -23.70 19.05
CA ARG A 183 6.70 -22.42 18.36
C ARG A 183 6.37 -21.32 19.34
N ALA A 184 6.90 -20.11 19.12
CA ALA A 184 6.43 -18.93 19.82
C ALA A 184 4.96 -18.63 19.40
N PRO A 185 4.11 -18.12 20.30
CA PRO A 185 2.77 -17.70 19.93
C PRO A 185 2.72 -16.70 18.78
N LEU A 186 3.51 -15.63 18.83
CA LEU A 186 3.56 -14.57 17.80
C LEU A 186 5.00 -14.19 17.45
N THR A 187 5.21 -13.73 16.22
CA THR A 187 6.40 -12.96 15.85
C THR A 187 6.34 -11.59 16.53
N ASP A 188 7.47 -11.13 17.07
CA ASP A 188 7.55 -9.80 17.68
C ASP A 188 7.34 -8.71 16.62
N PHE A 189 6.40 -7.85 16.85
CA PHE A 189 6.03 -6.71 16.00
C PHE A 189 6.41 -5.34 16.58
N GLY A 190 7.19 -5.31 17.65
CA GLY A 190 7.57 -4.06 18.33
C GLY A 190 8.36 -3.08 17.48
N GLY A 191 8.98 -3.55 16.40
CA GLY A 191 9.73 -2.74 15.45
C GLY A 191 8.92 -2.20 14.26
N TYR A 192 7.59 -2.39 14.22
CA TYR A 192 6.75 -1.89 13.14
C TYR A 192 5.98 -0.64 13.60
N SER A 193 6.24 0.51 12.98
CA SER A 193 5.51 1.75 13.25
C SER A 193 4.02 1.62 12.95
N GLU A 194 3.64 0.75 12.02
CA GLU A 194 2.25 0.40 11.72
C GLU A 194 1.53 -0.22 12.93
N THR A 195 2.21 -1.06 13.71
CA THR A 195 1.63 -1.67 14.92
C THR A 195 1.54 -0.68 16.06
N PHE A 196 2.51 0.25 16.16
CA PHE A 196 2.41 1.39 17.07
C PHE A 196 1.21 2.26 16.71
N ASN A 197 0.97 2.54 15.44
CA ASN A 197 -0.21 3.29 15.00
C ASN A 197 -1.53 2.55 15.31
N VAL A 198 -1.60 1.23 15.12
CA VAL A 198 -2.74 0.41 15.56
C VAL A 198 -3.00 0.63 17.06
N TRP A 199 -1.95 0.56 17.86
CA TRP A 199 -2.03 0.76 19.31
C TRP A 199 -2.48 2.18 19.72
N LEU A 200 -2.06 3.22 18.98
CA LEU A 200 -2.52 4.60 19.17
C LEU A 200 -3.99 4.75 18.79
N LEU A 201 -4.41 4.24 17.64
CA LEU A 201 -5.79 4.32 17.15
C LEU A 201 -6.78 3.65 18.11
N GLN A 202 -6.37 2.57 18.80
CA GLN A 202 -7.15 1.94 19.88
C GLN A 202 -7.40 2.87 21.06
N ARG A 203 -6.63 3.96 21.19
CA ARG A 203 -6.70 4.98 22.23
C ARG A 203 -7.26 6.32 21.74
N GLY A 204 -7.82 6.34 20.53
CA GLY A 204 -8.36 7.55 19.91
C GLY A 204 -7.27 8.54 19.46
N LYS A 205 -6.03 8.09 19.30
CA LYS A 205 -4.90 8.84 18.77
C LYS A 205 -4.48 8.27 17.40
N SER A 206 -3.58 8.98 16.72
CA SER A 206 -2.88 8.52 15.50
C SER A 206 -1.43 8.97 15.58
N MET A 207 -0.56 8.51 14.69
CA MET A 207 0.81 9.04 14.66
C MET A 207 0.83 10.52 14.31
N TYR A 208 -0.02 10.94 13.36
CA TYR A 208 -0.06 12.33 12.91
C TYR A 208 -1.48 12.88 12.95
N THR A 209 -1.59 14.21 13.06
CA THR A 209 -2.83 14.94 12.80
C THR A 209 -3.00 15.15 11.29
N THR A 210 -4.18 15.61 10.86
CA THR A 210 -4.40 16.02 9.45
C THR A 210 -3.52 17.20 9.02
N ALA A 211 -3.05 18.02 9.97
CA ALA A 211 -2.11 19.10 9.74
C ALA A 211 -0.63 18.64 9.65
N GLY A 212 -0.36 17.34 9.85
CA GLY A 212 1.00 16.79 9.79
C GLY A 212 1.80 16.84 11.10
N SER A 213 1.25 17.40 12.17
CA SER A 213 1.91 17.41 13.49
C SER A 213 1.80 16.06 14.18
N LEU A 214 2.68 15.74 15.14
CA LEU A 214 2.57 14.53 15.96
C LEU A 214 1.27 14.54 16.78
N ASN A 215 0.59 13.40 16.87
CA ASN A 215 -0.61 13.20 17.68
C ASN A 215 -0.40 12.20 18.82
N PHE A 216 0.81 12.02 19.24
CA PHE A 216 1.24 11.17 20.35
C PHE A 216 2.38 11.85 21.13
N THR A 217 2.78 11.25 22.22
CA THR A 217 3.84 11.75 23.11
C THR A 217 4.93 10.69 23.28
N GLU A 218 6.12 11.07 23.75
CA GLU A 218 7.18 10.15 24.18
C GLU A 218 6.65 9.07 25.14
N LYS A 219 5.75 9.45 26.06
CA LYS A 219 5.10 8.51 26.99
C LYS A 219 4.25 7.46 26.27
N ASP A 220 3.69 7.76 25.11
CA ASP A 220 2.94 6.77 24.31
C ASP A 220 3.90 5.75 23.68
N LEU A 221 5.07 6.18 23.18
CA LEU A 221 6.14 5.28 22.74
C LEU A 221 6.63 4.38 23.87
N THR A 222 6.94 4.97 25.03
CA THR A 222 7.34 4.22 26.23
C THR A 222 6.33 3.13 26.55
N ARG A 223 5.05 3.47 26.64
CA ARG A 223 3.97 2.50 26.97
C ARG A 223 3.81 1.40 25.91
N PHE A 224 4.00 1.73 24.64
CA PHE A 224 3.94 0.73 23.58
C PHE A 224 5.11 -0.25 23.70
N TRP A 225 6.33 0.21 23.91
CA TRP A 225 7.48 -0.67 24.07
C TRP A 225 7.51 -1.38 25.42
N GLU A 226 6.93 -0.83 26.47
CA GLU A 226 6.64 -1.56 27.72
C GLU A 226 5.68 -2.72 27.47
N LEU A 227 4.62 -2.53 26.66
CA LEU A 227 3.73 -3.61 26.26
C LEU A 227 4.50 -4.70 25.50
N THR A 228 5.33 -4.34 24.52
CA THR A 228 6.11 -5.33 23.77
C THR A 228 7.14 -6.04 24.64
N ALA A 229 7.78 -5.35 25.60
CA ALA A 229 8.65 -5.95 26.60
C ALA A 229 7.88 -6.97 27.48
N ARG A 230 6.70 -6.60 28.00
CA ARG A 230 5.83 -7.53 28.75
C ARG A 230 5.51 -8.78 27.91
N LEU A 231 5.20 -8.62 26.63
CA LEU A 231 4.90 -9.75 25.72
C LEU A 231 6.11 -10.66 25.54
N ARG A 232 7.33 -10.11 25.47
CA ARG A 232 8.59 -10.89 25.45
C ARG A 232 8.81 -11.63 26.76
N ASP A 233 8.68 -10.96 27.90
CA ASP A 233 8.86 -11.55 29.23
C ASP A 233 7.88 -12.69 29.47
N LYS A 234 6.66 -12.57 28.99
CA LYS A 234 5.62 -13.61 29.04
C LYS A 234 5.77 -14.68 27.96
N ARG A 235 6.86 -14.63 27.16
CA ARG A 235 7.13 -15.57 26.07
C ARG A 235 5.99 -15.68 25.04
N VAL A 236 5.33 -14.57 24.79
CA VAL A 236 4.35 -14.45 23.70
C VAL A 236 5.08 -14.27 22.38
N PHE A 237 6.14 -13.47 22.38
CA PHE A 237 6.91 -13.10 21.21
C PHE A 237 8.12 -14.01 20.96
N THR A 238 8.60 -13.98 19.71
CA THR A 238 9.88 -14.56 19.31
C THR A 238 11.04 -14.01 20.14
N PRO A 239 12.10 -14.84 20.39
CA PRO A 239 13.33 -14.34 20.96
C PRO A 239 14.00 -13.26 20.10
N PRO A 240 14.80 -12.34 20.70
CA PRO A 240 15.43 -11.22 19.99
C PRO A 240 16.20 -11.61 18.72
N ASN A 241 16.97 -12.69 18.76
CA ASN A 241 17.76 -13.18 17.62
C ASN A 241 16.89 -13.65 16.44
N ILE A 242 15.71 -14.22 16.72
CA ILE A 242 14.76 -14.63 15.68
C ILE A 242 14.09 -13.37 15.10
N THR A 243 13.65 -12.44 15.97
CA THR A 243 13.04 -11.17 15.54
C THR A 243 13.98 -10.37 14.66
N ALA A 244 15.24 -10.17 15.08
CA ALA A 244 16.24 -9.40 14.32
C ALA A 244 16.65 -10.07 12.99
N SER A 245 16.46 -11.39 12.83
CA SER A 245 16.75 -12.09 11.57
C SER A 245 15.64 -11.91 10.52
N TYR A 246 14.51 -11.30 10.90
CA TYR A 246 13.37 -11.10 10.01
C TYR A 246 13.50 -9.76 9.25
N ASP A 247 13.67 -9.86 7.94
CA ASP A 247 13.83 -8.71 7.03
C ASP A 247 12.50 -8.24 6.40
N GLY A 248 11.36 -8.84 6.80
CA GLY A 248 10.03 -8.53 6.24
C GLY A 248 9.66 -9.37 5.02
N SER A 249 10.57 -10.23 4.52
CA SER A 249 10.27 -11.14 3.41
C SER A 249 9.64 -12.45 3.87
N PRO A 250 8.81 -13.09 3.04
CA PRO A 250 8.27 -14.42 3.36
C PRO A 250 9.36 -15.48 3.60
N ALA A 251 10.50 -15.38 2.92
CA ALA A 251 11.61 -16.33 3.05
C ALA A 251 12.27 -16.30 4.45
N SER A 252 12.33 -15.14 5.09
CA SER A 252 12.86 -14.96 6.45
C SER A 252 11.78 -14.99 7.53
N SER A 253 10.49 -15.02 7.15
CA SER A 253 9.34 -14.99 8.07
C SER A 253 9.39 -16.09 9.11
N PRO A 254 9.34 -15.77 10.41
CA PRO A 254 9.20 -16.77 11.46
C PRO A 254 7.95 -17.64 11.31
N LEU A 255 6.83 -17.10 10.84
CA LEU A 255 5.61 -17.86 10.56
C LEU A 255 5.85 -18.89 9.44
N VAL A 256 6.34 -18.45 8.27
CA VAL A 256 6.60 -19.30 7.12
C VAL A 256 7.64 -20.40 7.45
N ARG A 257 8.62 -20.06 8.28
CA ARG A 257 9.65 -21.00 8.78
C ARG A 257 9.17 -21.89 9.93
N HIS A 258 7.89 -21.82 10.29
CA HIS A 258 7.30 -22.61 11.38
C HIS A 258 7.94 -22.37 12.77
N LEU A 259 8.48 -21.19 13.01
CA LEU A 259 9.04 -20.79 14.31
C LEU A 259 7.99 -20.11 15.21
N THR A 260 6.90 -19.62 14.61
CA THR A 260 5.76 -19.01 15.30
C THR A 260 4.44 -19.59 14.81
N THR A 261 3.36 -19.28 15.54
CA THR A 261 2.00 -19.65 15.15
C THR A 261 1.25 -18.49 14.52
N ALA A 262 1.80 -17.27 14.61
CA ALA A 262 1.19 -16.06 14.08
C ALA A 262 2.23 -14.97 13.81
N GLU A 263 1.90 -14.07 12.88
CA GLU A 263 2.74 -12.94 12.47
C GLU A 263 1.91 -11.75 12.01
N PHE A 264 2.34 -10.54 12.38
CA PHE A 264 1.79 -9.31 11.81
C PHE A 264 2.07 -9.22 10.31
N ASN A 265 1.06 -8.80 9.54
CA ASN A 265 1.21 -8.56 8.11
C ASN A 265 0.23 -7.49 7.58
N LEU A 266 0.54 -6.96 6.41
CA LEU A 266 -0.39 -6.17 5.61
C LEU A 266 -1.14 -7.09 4.65
N THR A 267 -2.43 -6.90 4.48
CA THR A 267 -3.27 -7.78 3.65
C THR A 267 -2.85 -7.86 2.18
N SER A 268 -2.11 -6.87 1.67
CA SER A 268 -1.52 -6.91 0.32
C SER A 268 -0.33 -7.87 0.16
N SER A 269 0.21 -8.37 1.27
CA SER A 269 1.39 -9.25 1.27
C SER A 269 1.05 -10.71 1.57
N THR A 270 -0.24 -11.06 1.75
CA THR A 270 -0.66 -12.40 2.20
C THR A 270 -0.39 -13.52 1.21
N LEU A 271 -0.48 -13.28 -0.09
CA LEU A 271 -0.32 -14.32 -1.11
C LEU A 271 1.03 -15.06 -1.05
N PRO A 272 2.19 -14.39 -0.96
CA PRO A 272 3.47 -15.07 -0.78
C PRO A 272 3.56 -15.89 0.52
N TYR A 273 2.90 -15.45 1.60
CA TYR A 273 2.82 -16.20 2.86
C TYR A 273 1.97 -17.46 2.71
N PHE A 274 0.84 -17.35 2.02
CA PHE A 274 0.02 -18.52 1.68
C PHE A 274 0.79 -19.55 0.85
N SER A 275 1.54 -19.07 -0.14
CA SER A 275 2.37 -19.95 -0.99
C SER A 275 3.50 -20.62 -0.22
N GLY A 276 4.08 -19.94 0.78
CA GLY A 276 5.17 -20.46 1.59
C GLY A 276 4.72 -21.35 2.76
N TYR A 277 3.56 -21.06 3.36
CA TYR A 277 3.07 -21.74 4.55
C TYR A 277 1.97 -22.77 4.24
N GLY A 278 1.08 -22.48 3.32
CA GLY A 278 -0.16 -23.21 3.07
C GLY A 278 -1.38 -22.46 3.61
N GLU A 279 -2.25 -23.14 4.37
CA GLU A 279 -3.48 -22.53 4.89
C GLU A 279 -3.19 -21.58 6.04
N LEU A 280 -3.65 -20.34 5.91
CA LEU A 280 -3.59 -19.28 6.92
C LEU A 280 -4.97 -18.67 7.15
N ALA A 281 -5.18 -18.05 8.32
CA ALA A 281 -6.32 -17.20 8.61
C ALA A 281 -5.85 -15.80 9.03
N ALA A 282 -6.69 -14.79 8.87
CA ALA A 282 -6.44 -13.43 9.34
C ALA A 282 -7.30 -13.14 10.57
N VAL A 283 -6.70 -12.59 11.62
CA VAL A 283 -7.40 -12.13 12.81
C VAL A 283 -7.02 -10.68 13.12
N PRO A 284 -7.93 -9.89 13.74
CA PRO A 284 -7.61 -8.53 14.15
C PRO A 284 -6.63 -8.54 15.32
N PHE A 285 -5.97 -7.39 15.54
CA PHE A 285 -5.13 -7.19 16.72
C PHE A 285 -5.95 -7.30 18.02
N PRO A 286 -5.31 -7.71 19.13
CA PRO A 286 -5.87 -7.51 20.45
C PRO A 286 -6.11 -6.01 20.69
N THR A 287 -7.12 -5.67 21.48
CA THR A 287 -7.48 -4.27 21.80
C THR A 287 -7.16 -3.94 23.24
N VAL A 288 -7.14 -2.65 23.58
CA VAL A 288 -6.86 -2.19 24.95
C VAL A 288 -8.02 -2.47 25.92
N SER A 289 -9.22 -2.67 25.40
CA SER A 289 -10.41 -3.15 26.09
C SER A 289 -11.39 -3.70 25.06
N SER A 290 -12.33 -4.54 25.48
CA SER A 290 -13.32 -5.15 24.57
C SER A 290 -14.22 -4.13 23.84
N SER A 291 -14.36 -2.90 24.36
CA SER A 291 -15.13 -1.80 23.78
C SER A 291 -14.29 -0.80 22.98
N ALA A 292 -12.95 -0.94 22.99
CA ALA A 292 -12.07 -0.04 22.26
C ALA A 292 -12.22 -0.19 20.74
N PRO A 293 -11.90 0.86 19.95
CA PRO A 293 -11.72 0.72 18.52
C PRO A 293 -10.72 -0.41 18.20
N LEU A 294 -10.87 -1.05 17.06
CA LEU A 294 -9.90 -2.09 16.62
C LEU A 294 -8.50 -1.51 16.35
N GLY A 295 -8.43 -0.22 16.08
CA GLY A 295 -7.18 0.46 15.73
C GLY A 295 -6.69 0.12 14.33
N LEU A 296 -7.45 -0.65 13.57
CA LEU A 296 -7.13 -0.95 12.17
C LEU A 296 -7.51 0.24 11.30
N SER A 297 -6.65 0.54 10.33
CA SER A 297 -6.91 1.53 9.30
C SER A 297 -6.77 0.91 7.92
N VAL A 298 -7.42 1.48 6.94
CA VAL A 298 -7.20 1.12 5.55
C VAL A 298 -6.19 2.08 4.96
N GLY A 299 -5.10 1.53 4.41
CA GLY A 299 -4.28 2.23 3.43
C GLY A 299 -4.76 1.86 2.04
N ALA A 300 -4.61 2.75 1.08
CA ALA A 300 -4.86 2.44 -0.31
C ALA A 300 -3.54 2.30 -1.07
N GLY A 301 -3.38 1.25 -1.87
CA GLY A 301 -2.46 1.32 -2.99
C GLY A 301 -2.93 2.48 -3.87
N MET A 302 -2.03 3.38 -4.26
CA MET A 302 -2.38 4.65 -4.89
C MET A 302 -1.76 4.77 -6.27
N MET A 303 -2.48 5.45 -7.17
CA MET A 303 -1.95 5.90 -8.46
C MET A 303 -2.09 7.40 -8.59
N CYS A 304 -1.03 8.05 -9.01
CA CYS A 304 -0.94 9.48 -9.26
C CYS A 304 -0.65 9.76 -10.73
N VAL A 305 -0.89 11.00 -11.14
CA VAL A 305 -0.45 11.54 -12.41
C VAL A 305 0.65 12.57 -12.13
N ARG A 306 1.73 12.54 -12.90
CA ARG A 306 2.81 13.54 -12.80
C ARG A 306 2.30 14.93 -13.19
N GLU A 307 2.64 15.97 -12.38
CA GLU A 307 2.15 17.33 -12.65
C GLU A 307 2.59 17.86 -14.02
N SER A 308 3.83 17.60 -14.42
CA SER A 308 4.37 18.06 -15.71
C SER A 308 4.03 17.14 -16.91
N SER A 309 3.09 16.18 -16.75
CA SER A 309 2.61 15.37 -17.88
C SER A 309 1.83 16.21 -18.88
N SER A 310 2.16 16.08 -20.16
CA SER A 310 1.40 16.67 -21.28
C SER A 310 0.15 15.86 -21.66
N HIS A 311 -0.04 14.67 -21.02
CA HIS A 311 -1.07 13.69 -21.35
C HIS A 311 -2.02 13.43 -20.16
N LYS A 312 -2.37 14.49 -19.38
CA LYS A 312 -3.18 14.38 -18.17
C LYS A 312 -4.55 13.75 -18.44
N ARG A 313 -5.19 14.06 -19.57
CA ARG A 313 -6.52 13.50 -19.95
C ARG A 313 -6.43 12.01 -20.26
N GLU A 314 -5.43 11.58 -21.00
CA GLU A 314 -5.20 10.17 -21.34
C GLU A 314 -4.78 9.38 -20.08
N ALA A 315 -4.01 9.99 -19.20
CA ALA A 315 -3.70 9.43 -17.88
C ALA A 315 -4.96 9.23 -17.03
N ALA A 316 -5.88 10.20 -17.03
CA ALA A 316 -7.18 10.08 -16.37
C ALA A 316 -8.03 8.92 -16.92
N LEU A 317 -8.05 8.72 -18.24
CA LEU A 317 -8.71 7.57 -18.86
C LEU A 317 -8.11 6.24 -18.41
N LEU A 318 -6.77 6.15 -18.30
CA LEU A 318 -6.10 4.96 -17.79
C LEU A 318 -6.44 4.70 -16.32
N LEU A 319 -6.44 5.73 -15.47
CA LEU A 319 -6.79 5.61 -14.06
C LEU A 319 -8.25 5.17 -13.88
N ASP A 320 -9.20 5.79 -14.61
CA ASP A 320 -10.61 5.40 -14.58
C ASP A 320 -10.80 3.95 -15.04
N PHE A 321 -10.10 3.55 -16.10
CA PHE A 321 -10.16 2.18 -16.61
C PHE A 321 -9.65 1.16 -15.59
N LEU A 322 -8.49 1.40 -14.97
CA LEU A 322 -7.92 0.50 -13.97
C LEU A 322 -8.81 0.36 -12.73
N LEU A 323 -9.53 1.42 -12.37
CA LEU A 323 -10.42 1.45 -11.20
C LEU A 323 -11.79 0.81 -11.49
N ASN A 324 -12.37 1.09 -12.66
CA ASN A 324 -13.79 0.87 -12.90
C ASN A 324 -14.12 -0.18 -13.97
N ASP A 325 -13.14 -0.53 -14.84
CA ASP A 325 -13.43 -1.49 -15.91
C ASP A 325 -13.50 -2.93 -15.38
N PRO A 326 -14.56 -3.68 -15.68
CA PRO A 326 -14.70 -5.05 -15.21
C PRO A 326 -13.60 -6.00 -15.72
N GLY A 327 -13.10 -5.77 -16.94
CA GLY A 327 -12.00 -6.55 -17.51
C GLY A 327 -10.67 -6.24 -16.84
N ALA A 328 -10.41 -4.95 -16.54
CA ALA A 328 -9.25 -4.55 -15.75
C ALA A 328 -9.31 -5.15 -14.35
N GLY A 329 -10.47 -5.09 -13.70
CA GLY A 329 -10.67 -5.70 -12.38
C GLY A 329 -10.42 -7.20 -12.38
N ALA A 330 -10.92 -7.91 -13.39
CA ALA A 330 -10.68 -9.35 -13.52
C ALA A 330 -9.19 -9.69 -13.77
N ALA A 331 -8.49 -8.89 -14.57
CA ALA A 331 -7.06 -9.07 -14.84
C ALA A 331 -6.20 -8.75 -13.63
N LEU A 332 -6.51 -7.67 -12.90
CA LEU A 332 -5.76 -7.23 -11.72
C LEU A 332 -6.04 -8.13 -10.50
N GLY A 333 -7.27 -8.66 -10.38
CA GLY A 333 -7.65 -9.39 -9.17
C GLY A 333 -7.35 -8.58 -7.91
N VAL A 334 -6.56 -9.17 -7.00
CA VAL A 334 -6.17 -8.55 -5.73
C VAL A 334 -4.66 -8.30 -5.61
N VAL A 335 -3.90 -8.35 -6.72
CA VAL A 335 -2.44 -8.17 -6.70
C VAL A 335 -1.97 -6.79 -6.22
N ARG A 336 -2.89 -5.84 -6.08
CA ARG A 336 -2.65 -4.49 -5.54
C ARG A 336 -3.37 -4.25 -4.20
N GLY A 337 -3.95 -5.27 -3.60
CA GLY A 337 -4.95 -5.23 -2.55
C GLY A 337 -6.35 -5.43 -3.13
N LEU A 338 -7.37 -5.47 -2.27
CA LEU A 338 -8.75 -5.65 -2.71
C LEU A 338 -9.20 -4.46 -3.58
N PRO A 339 -9.90 -4.70 -4.72
CA PRO A 339 -10.44 -3.62 -5.53
C PRO A 339 -11.31 -2.67 -4.69
N PRO A 340 -11.03 -1.35 -4.70
CA PRO A 340 -11.79 -0.38 -3.91
C PRO A 340 -13.18 -0.11 -4.48
N ASN A 341 -13.37 -0.30 -5.80
CA ASN A 341 -14.70 -0.20 -6.42
C ASN A 341 -15.55 -1.43 -6.10
N ARG A 342 -16.70 -1.22 -5.47
CA ARG A 342 -17.61 -2.29 -5.01
C ARG A 342 -18.11 -3.18 -6.16
N ALA A 343 -18.43 -2.61 -7.31
CA ALA A 343 -18.89 -3.38 -8.47
C ALA A 343 -17.79 -4.28 -9.02
N THR A 344 -16.56 -3.77 -9.07
CA THR A 344 -15.36 -4.53 -9.45
C THR A 344 -15.09 -5.64 -8.44
N MET A 345 -15.12 -5.34 -7.13
CA MET A 345 -14.92 -6.33 -6.08
C MET A 345 -15.96 -7.47 -6.15
N ASN A 346 -17.24 -7.13 -6.27
CA ASN A 346 -18.31 -8.12 -6.38
C ASN A 346 -18.14 -9.06 -7.59
N ARG A 347 -17.56 -8.57 -8.67
CA ARG A 347 -17.27 -9.38 -9.87
C ARG A 347 -16.07 -10.30 -9.66
N VAL A 348 -15.03 -9.83 -8.97
CA VAL A 348 -13.79 -10.57 -8.73
C VAL A 348 -13.99 -11.62 -7.62
N ALA A 349 -14.78 -11.34 -6.60
CA ALA A 349 -14.95 -12.15 -5.40
C ALA A 349 -15.23 -13.64 -5.65
N PRO A 350 -16.10 -14.05 -6.59
CA PRO A 350 -16.39 -15.47 -6.84
C PRO A 350 -15.19 -16.28 -7.34
N GLY A 351 -14.21 -15.61 -7.98
CA GLY A 351 -13.02 -16.24 -8.56
C GLY A 351 -11.77 -16.18 -7.69
N LEU A 352 -11.87 -15.64 -6.48
CA LEU A 352 -10.73 -15.52 -5.57
C LEU A 352 -10.20 -16.88 -5.14
N ASP A 353 -8.89 -17.02 -5.14
CA ASP A 353 -8.23 -18.16 -4.52
C ASP A 353 -8.42 -18.14 -2.97
N PRO A 354 -8.08 -19.22 -2.25
CA PRO A 354 -8.30 -19.31 -0.80
C PRO A 354 -7.66 -18.17 0.00
N GLY A 355 -6.45 -17.73 -0.37
CA GLY A 355 -5.73 -16.67 0.33
C GLY A 355 -6.41 -15.31 0.16
N ASP A 356 -6.74 -14.97 -1.08
CA ASP A 356 -7.41 -13.73 -1.42
C ASP A 356 -8.85 -13.68 -0.89
N ARG A 357 -9.53 -14.81 -0.87
CA ARG A 357 -10.86 -14.95 -0.25
C ARG A 357 -10.80 -14.68 1.25
N MET A 358 -9.81 -15.24 1.95
CA MET A 358 -9.58 -14.95 3.38
C MET A 358 -9.39 -13.44 3.62
N VAL A 359 -8.59 -12.77 2.80
CA VAL A 359 -8.39 -11.30 2.89
C VAL A 359 -9.72 -10.56 2.65
N HIS A 360 -10.48 -10.95 1.62
CA HIS A 360 -11.77 -10.35 1.31
C HIS A 360 -12.77 -10.50 2.46
N GLU A 361 -12.89 -11.70 3.03
CA GLU A 361 -13.76 -11.97 4.17
C GLU A 361 -13.35 -11.17 5.41
N TYR A 362 -12.03 -11.11 5.70
CA TYR A 362 -11.49 -10.34 6.81
C TYR A 362 -11.79 -8.83 6.68
N VAL A 363 -11.48 -8.23 5.54
CA VAL A 363 -11.71 -6.79 5.29
C VAL A 363 -13.21 -6.48 5.31
N SER A 364 -14.04 -7.29 4.64
CA SER A 364 -15.50 -7.09 4.57
C SER A 364 -16.17 -7.17 5.95
N ALA A 365 -15.69 -8.06 6.82
CA ALA A 365 -16.21 -8.19 8.19
C ALA A 365 -15.87 -6.99 9.09
N LEU A 366 -14.82 -6.24 8.76
CA LEU A 366 -14.27 -5.18 9.60
C LEU A 366 -14.40 -3.78 9.00
N GLU A 367 -14.84 -3.65 7.74
CA GLU A 367 -14.87 -2.39 6.98
C GLU A 367 -15.52 -1.23 7.75
N SER A 368 -16.63 -1.47 8.43
CA SER A 368 -17.36 -0.45 9.20
C SER A 368 -16.66 -0.03 10.50
N ARG A 369 -15.58 -0.69 10.89
CA ARG A 369 -14.83 -0.50 12.15
C ARG A 369 -13.44 0.07 11.93
N PHE A 370 -13.06 0.40 10.69
CA PHE A 370 -11.76 0.99 10.42
C PHE A 370 -11.69 2.43 10.96
N SER A 371 -10.53 2.75 11.49
CA SER A 371 -10.19 4.09 11.98
C SER A 371 -9.64 4.93 10.84
N LYS A 372 -9.89 6.24 10.87
CA LYS A 372 -9.21 7.19 9.98
C LYS A 372 -7.71 7.26 10.35
N ASN A 373 -6.87 7.35 9.35
CA ASN A 373 -5.44 7.47 9.52
C ASN A 373 -4.91 8.62 8.65
N PRO A 374 -4.59 9.79 9.25
CA PRO A 374 -4.10 10.95 8.50
C PRO A 374 -2.81 10.64 7.75
N VAL A 375 -2.67 11.19 6.54
CA VAL A 375 -1.46 11.07 5.73
C VAL A 375 -0.27 11.66 6.50
N PRO A 376 0.86 10.93 6.56
CA PRO A 376 2.06 11.41 7.24
C PRO A 376 2.61 12.71 6.65
N PRO A 377 3.33 13.53 7.43
CA PRO A 377 4.02 14.71 6.92
C PRO A 377 5.16 14.34 5.97
N SER A 378 5.63 15.32 5.22
CA SER A 378 6.84 15.22 4.40
C SER A 378 8.04 14.76 5.22
N GLY A 379 8.90 13.90 4.65
CA GLY A 379 10.09 13.36 5.31
C GLY A 379 9.84 12.14 6.21
N SER A 380 8.60 11.77 6.49
CA SER A 380 8.28 10.65 7.41
C SER A 380 8.58 9.25 6.86
N SER A 381 8.97 9.12 5.60
CA SER A 381 9.25 7.80 4.99
C SER A 381 10.43 7.07 5.64
N GLU A 382 11.40 7.80 6.18
CA GLU A 382 12.57 7.24 6.87
C GLU A 382 12.27 6.79 8.31
N ASP A 383 11.20 7.31 8.92
CA ASP A 383 10.84 7.03 10.31
C ASP A 383 10.55 5.54 10.56
N LYS A 384 10.14 4.81 9.53
CA LYS A 384 9.86 3.37 9.63
C LYS A 384 11.13 2.56 9.87
N ASP A 385 12.17 2.83 9.10
CA ASP A 385 13.45 2.11 9.21
C ASP A 385 14.12 2.45 10.55
N GLU A 386 14.04 3.72 10.96
CA GLU A 386 14.57 4.17 12.25
C GLU A 386 13.78 3.57 13.43
N PHE A 387 12.46 3.48 13.35
CA PHE A 387 11.63 2.82 14.37
C PHE A 387 12.03 1.36 14.56
N LYS A 388 12.27 0.65 13.45
CA LYS A 388 12.77 -0.73 13.48
C LYS A 388 14.14 -0.81 14.13
N ARG A 389 15.08 0.06 13.73
CA ARG A 389 16.43 0.10 14.30
C ARG A 389 16.42 0.36 15.80
N VAL A 390 15.68 1.36 16.26
CA VAL A 390 15.57 1.69 17.69
C VAL A 390 14.93 0.55 18.48
N ASN A 391 13.93 -0.14 17.93
CA ASN A 391 13.39 -1.33 18.57
C ASN A 391 14.41 -2.48 18.64
N GLU A 392 15.27 -2.65 17.63
CA GLU A 392 16.35 -3.64 17.69
C GLU A 392 17.32 -3.34 18.85
N ASP A 393 17.65 -2.07 19.11
CA ASP A 393 18.42 -1.69 20.29
C ASP A 393 17.72 -2.10 21.60
N VAL A 394 16.39 -1.95 21.69
CA VAL A 394 15.60 -2.42 22.85
C VAL A 394 15.67 -3.94 22.99
N LEU A 395 15.59 -4.69 21.88
CA LEU A 395 15.72 -6.15 21.91
C LEU A 395 17.08 -6.59 22.50
N PHE A 396 18.14 -5.80 22.33
CA PHE A 396 19.49 -6.11 22.78
C PHE A 396 19.92 -5.32 24.01
N GLY A 397 18.99 -4.72 24.74
CA GLY A 397 19.23 -4.25 26.11
C GLY A 397 19.22 -2.74 26.32
N LYS A 398 18.93 -1.92 25.29
CA LYS A 398 18.66 -0.50 25.48
C LYS A 398 17.41 -0.32 26.33
N SER A 399 17.42 0.65 27.26
CA SER A 399 16.23 0.91 28.07
C SER A 399 15.07 1.42 27.19
N VAL A 400 13.84 1.01 27.54
CA VAL A 400 12.64 1.48 26.82
C VAL A 400 12.51 3.00 26.89
N GLY A 401 12.89 3.62 28.02
CA GLY A 401 12.86 5.07 28.18
C GLY A 401 13.80 5.80 27.22
N ASP A 402 15.08 5.35 27.15
CA ASP A 402 16.06 5.97 26.25
C ASP A 402 15.69 5.78 24.78
N ALA A 403 15.17 4.60 24.44
CA ALA A 403 14.68 4.31 23.09
C ALA A 403 13.49 5.19 22.70
N ALA A 404 12.55 5.37 23.62
CA ALA A 404 11.37 6.23 23.39
C ALA A 404 11.76 7.70 23.22
N ALA A 405 12.70 8.21 24.03
CA ALA A 405 13.20 9.57 23.91
C ALA A 405 13.91 9.78 22.54
N GLU A 406 14.81 8.89 22.16
CA GLU A 406 15.50 8.95 20.87
C GLU A 406 14.54 8.94 19.68
N MET A 407 13.58 8.00 19.67
CA MET A 407 12.63 7.91 18.57
C MET A 407 11.66 9.09 18.54
N PHE A 408 11.28 9.62 19.71
CA PHE A 408 10.42 10.79 19.79
C PHE A 408 11.12 12.04 19.25
N GLU A 409 12.41 12.21 19.55
CA GLU A 409 13.24 13.28 18.97
C GLU A 409 13.32 13.16 17.44
N LYS A 410 13.53 11.94 16.92
CA LYS A 410 13.52 11.70 15.46
C LYS A 410 12.17 12.09 14.85
N PHE A 411 11.06 11.67 15.40
CA PHE A 411 9.74 12.06 14.90
C PHE A 411 9.51 13.58 14.95
N ASN A 412 9.94 14.25 16.03
CA ASN A 412 9.84 15.72 16.12
C ASN A 412 10.68 16.43 15.06
N SER A 413 11.83 15.88 14.68
CA SER A 413 12.67 16.47 13.62
C SER A 413 12.08 16.33 12.21
N THR A 414 11.11 15.43 12.03
CA THR A 414 10.47 15.15 10.74
C THR A 414 9.21 16.01 10.53
N VAL A 415 8.51 16.39 11.61
CA VAL A 415 7.30 17.20 11.48
C VAL A 415 7.65 18.69 11.24
N PRO A 416 6.81 19.43 10.47
CA PRO A 416 6.99 20.86 10.30
C PRO A 416 7.00 21.60 11.66
N GLU A 417 7.90 22.57 11.82
CA GLU A 417 7.82 23.51 12.94
C GLU A 417 6.47 24.23 12.88
N GLY A 418 5.69 24.15 13.97
CA GLY A 418 4.34 24.70 14.08
C GLY A 418 4.27 26.21 14.17
#